data_c8b079f559c18251034115d1070d9ec6
#
_entry.id   c8b079f559c18251034115d1070d9ec6
#
_cell.length_a   1.000
_cell.length_b   1.000
_cell.length_c   1.000
_cell.angle_alpha   90.00
_cell.angle_beta   90.00
_cell.angle_gamma   90.00
#
_symmetry.space_group_name_H-M   'P 1'
#
loop_
_entity.id
_entity.type
_entity.pdbx_description
1 polymer ?
#
loop_
_entity_poly.entity_id
_entity_poly.type
_entity_poly.pdbx_seq_one_letter_code
_entity_poly.pdbx_strand_id
1 'polypeptide(L)'
;MSYEINQIFTDDEDYSSKANWCNENGCYIEEIEPLKDGKRRFQIRTPPIKTLAEAQTEKHAELKSIMQARRNAIQVEFDGDTFDANESAQENMIVLLKAFDLGAPAVQIRSATEVTHTFDKDTCQQLSLVMLQAVQALYAEYWELKNRLAACETIAEVEAIAWPEAGE
;
A
#
# COMPACT_ATOMS: atom_id res chain seq x y z
N MET A 1 -39.76 3.47 -11.12
CA MET A 1 -39.73 4.93 -11.41
C MET A 1 -38.37 5.26 -11.96
N SER A 2 -38.28 6.09 -12.99
CA SER A 2 -37.00 6.54 -13.56
C SER A 2 -36.75 7.97 -13.06
N TYR A 3 -35.55 8.21 -12.50
CA TYR A 3 -35.13 9.56 -12.15
C TYR A 3 -34.07 10.02 -13.15
N GLU A 4 -33.71 11.30 -13.16
CA GLU A 4 -32.77 11.87 -14.12
C GLU A 4 -31.57 12.48 -13.44
N ILE A 5 -30.39 12.39 -14.09
CA ILE A 5 -29.20 13.10 -13.66
C ILE A 5 -29.46 14.61 -13.69
N ASN A 6 -28.97 15.32 -12.69
CA ASN A 6 -29.25 16.74 -12.41
C ASN A 6 -30.69 17.07 -11.97
N GLN A 7 -31.57 16.07 -11.76
CA GLN A 7 -32.83 16.29 -11.13
C GLN A 7 -32.66 16.92 -9.75
N ILE A 8 -33.39 18.01 -9.50
CA ILE A 8 -33.39 18.67 -8.19
C ILE A 8 -34.71 18.31 -7.49
N PHE A 9 -34.63 18.05 -6.18
CA PHE A 9 -35.77 17.72 -5.35
C PHE A 9 -35.58 18.25 -3.92
N THR A 10 -36.66 18.23 -3.13
CA THR A 10 -36.64 18.68 -1.72
C THR A 10 -36.82 17.49 -0.78
N ASP A 11 -36.63 17.75 0.51
CA ASP A 11 -36.79 16.76 1.58
C ASP A 11 -38.27 16.28 1.76
N ASP A 12 -39.23 16.99 1.21
CA ASP A 12 -40.64 16.57 1.18
C ASP A 12 -40.92 15.43 0.19
N GLU A 13 -40.00 15.16 -0.73
CA GLU A 13 -40.12 14.11 -1.74
C GLU A 13 -39.46 12.80 -1.28
N ASP A 14 -39.82 11.69 -1.93
CA ASP A 14 -39.31 10.35 -1.59
C ASP A 14 -37.79 10.25 -1.78
N TYR A 15 -37.05 10.71 -0.79
CA TYR A 15 -35.57 10.64 -0.74
C TYR A 15 -35.05 9.20 -0.82
N SER A 16 -35.73 8.27 -0.12
CA SER A 16 -35.28 6.89 -0.04
C SER A 16 -35.31 6.18 -1.39
N SER A 17 -36.36 6.38 -2.17
CA SER A 17 -36.48 5.82 -3.52
C SER A 17 -35.44 6.40 -4.48
N LYS A 18 -35.12 7.71 -4.36
CA LYS A 18 -34.08 8.36 -5.15
C LYS A 18 -32.71 7.88 -4.77
N ALA A 19 -32.43 7.68 -3.47
CA ALA A 19 -31.17 7.15 -2.99
C ALA A 19 -30.92 5.71 -3.47
N ASN A 20 -31.95 4.86 -3.40
CA ASN A 20 -31.85 3.49 -3.91
C ASN A 20 -31.59 3.48 -5.42
N TRP A 21 -32.30 4.29 -6.18
CA TRP A 21 -32.08 4.40 -7.62
C TRP A 21 -30.65 4.92 -7.93
N CYS A 22 -30.14 5.89 -7.18
CA CYS A 22 -28.78 6.37 -7.36
C CYS A 22 -27.75 5.26 -7.12
N ASN A 23 -27.91 4.45 -6.07
CA ASN A 23 -27.03 3.32 -5.79
C ASN A 23 -27.04 2.28 -6.93
N GLU A 24 -28.21 2.01 -7.52
CA GLU A 24 -28.36 1.07 -8.63
C GLU A 24 -27.79 1.60 -9.96
N ASN A 25 -27.74 2.94 -10.14
CA ASN A 25 -27.33 3.59 -11.39
C ASN A 25 -25.97 4.31 -11.29
N GLY A 26 -25.20 4.09 -10.21
CA GLY A 26 -23.84 4.65 -10.07
C GLY A 26 -23.81 6.18 -9.96
N CYS A 27 -24.85 6.79 -9.39
CA CYS A 27 -24.93 8.22 -9.09
C CYS A 27 -25.04 8.46 -7.58
N TYR A 28 -25.00 9.71 -7.16
CA TYR A 28 -25.14 10.10 -5.77
C TYR A 28 -26.05 11.33 -5.63
N ILE A 29 -26.50 11.57 -4.40
CA ILE A 29 -27.32 12.73 -4.05
C ILE A 29 -26.41 13.74 -3.35
N GLU A 30 -26.35 14.94 -3.89
CA GLU A 30 -25.66 16.09 -3.31
C GLU A 30 -26.67 17.04 -2.68
N GLU A 31 -26.43 17.49 -1.44
CA GLU A 31 -27.19 18.57 -0.85
C GLU A 31 -26.67 19.89 -1.42
N ILE A 32 -27.59 20.70 -1.96
CA ILE A 32 -27.29 22.01 -2.55
C ILE A 32 -27.90 23.13 -1.70
N GLU A 33 -27.67 24.39 -2.07
CA GLU A 33 -28.22 25.54 -1.32
C GLU A 33 -29.73 25.37 -1.05
N PRO A 34 -30.14 25.52 0.22
CA PRO A 34 -31.54 25.39 0.61
C PRO A 34 -32.43 26.49 -0.06
N LEU A 35 -33.73 26.25 -0.09
CA LEU A 35 -34.71 27.26 -0.52
C LEU A 35 -34.77 28.41 0.50
N LYS A 36 -35.28 29.55 0.08
CA LYS A 36 -35.45 30.75 0.93
C LYS A 36 -36.38 30.51 2.13
N ASP A 37 -37.23 29.49 2.05
CA ASP A 37 -38.16 29.04 3.12
C ASP A 37 -37.48 28.05 4.09
N GLY A 38 -36.18 27.73 3.89
CA GLY A 38 -35.37 26.84 4.74
C GLY A 38 -35.47 25.36 4.39
N LYS A 39 -36.24 24.97 3.37
CA LYS A 39 -36.32 23.58 2.91
C LYS A 39 -34.97 23.16 2.29
N ARG A 40 -34.54 21.94 2.65
CA ARG A 40 -33.33 21.34 2.07
C ARG A 40 -33.57 20.97 0.61
N ARG A 41 -32.54 21.16 -0.21
CA ARG A 41 -32.56 20.79 -1.63
C ARG A 41 -31.45 19.83 -1.93
N PHE A 42 -31.73 18.90 -2.81
CA PHE A 42 -30.82 17.85 -3.23
C PHE A 42 -30.76 17.79 -4.74
N GLN A 43 -29.65 17.35 -5.28
CA GLN A 43 -29.49 17.13 -6.71
C GLN A 43 -28.87 15.77 -6.96
N ILE A 44 -29.38 15.02 -7.94
CA ILE A 44 -28.78 13.78 -8.41
C ILE A 44 -27.58 14.11 -9.29
N ARG A 45 -26.40 13.59 -8.92
CA ARG A 45 -25.14 13.81 -9.62
C ARG A 45 -24.51 12.50 -10.08
N THR A 46 -23.84 12.53 -11.20
CA THR A 46 -22.86 11.48 -11.53
C THR A 46 -21.57 11.74 -10.79
N PRO A 47 -20.90 10.71 -10.27
CA PRO A 47 -19.55 10.87 -9.74
C PRO A 47 -18.64 11.53 -10.78
N PRO A 48 -17.73 12.39 -10.35
CA PRO A 48 -16.74 12.94 -11.26
C PRO A 48 -16.01 11.79 -11.96
N ILE A 49 -15.83 11.91 -13.27
CA ILE A 49 -15.06 10.93 -14.03
C ILE A 49 -13.62 11.04 -13.55
N LYS A 50 -13.10 9.94 -12.98
CA LYS A 50 -11.73 9.85 -12.52
C LYS A 50 -10.79 10.12 -13.70
N THR A 51 -9.86 11.01 -13.52
CA THR A 51 -8.82 11.28 -14.53
C THR A 51 -7.71 10.24 -14.45
N LEU A 52 -6.95 10.06 -15.54
CA LEU A 52 -5.78 9.19 -15.55
C LEU A 52 -4.78 9.57 -14.45
N ALA A 53 -4.54 10.88 -14.26
CA ALA A 53 -3.61 11.36 -13.24
C ALA A 53 -4.06 11.02 -11.80
N GLU A 54 -5.37 11.12 -11.52
CA GLU A 54 -5.93 10.70 -10.23
C GLU A 54 -5.79 9.18 -10.03
N ALA A 55 -6.11 8.37 -11.05
CA ALA A 55 -5.93 6.93 -11.02
C ALA A 55 -4.47 6.53 -10.76
N GLN A 56 -3.51 7.15 -11.46
CA GLN A 56 -2.07 6.94 -11.24
C GLN A 56 -1.64 7.34 -9.83
N THR A 57 -2.14 8.45 -9.31
CA THR A 57 -1.81 8.92 -7.95
C THR A 57 -2.29 7.94 -6.88
N GLU A 58 -3.52 7.48 -6.98
CA GLU A 58 -4.09 6.50 -6.05
C GLU A 58 -3.36 5.15 -6.12
N LYS A 59 -3.10 4.65 -7.34
CA LYS A 59 -2.36 3.40 -7.53
C LYS A 59 -0.93 3.50 -7.00
N HIS A 60 -0.27 4.65 -7.17
CA HIS A 60 1.05 4.89 -6.57
C HIS A 60 1.02 4.84 -5.04
N ALA A 61 -0.02 5.43 -4.42
CA ALA A 61 -0.19 5.37 -2.97
C ALA A 61 -0.45 3.92 -2.48
N GLU A 62 -1.26 3.15 -3.22
CA GLU A 62 -1.49 1.72 -2.97
C GLU A 62 -0.19 0.92 -3.03
N LEU A 63 0.57 1.02 -4.13
CA LEU A 63 1.86 0.33 -4.29
C LEU A 63 2.87 0.70 -3.22
N LYS A 64 2.92 1.98 -2.82
CA LYS A 64 3.77 2.45 -1.72
C LYS A 64 3.37 1.80 -0.39
N SER A 65 2.08 1.69 -0.10
CA SER A 65 1.57 1.03 1.10
C SER A 65 1.94 -0.45 1.15
N ILE A 66 1.78 -1.16 0.02
CA ILE A 66 2.19 -2.57 -0.11
C ILE A 66 3.70 -2.72 0.10
N MET A 67 4.51 -1.86 -0.52
CA MET A 67 5.97 -1.87 -0.35
C MET A 67 6.35 -1.70 1.11
N GLN A 68 5.75 -0.75 1.82
CA GLN A 68 6.02 -0.53 3.25
C GLN A 68 5.62 -1.74 4.10
N ALA A 69 4.45 -2.34 3.83
CA ALA A 69 4.01 -3.54 4.54
C ALA A 69 4.99 -4.72 4.33
N ARG A 70 5.40 -4.97 3.08
CA ARG A 70 6.40 -6.01 2.74
C ARG A 70 7.75 -5.70 3.36
N ARG A 71 8.19 -4.43 3.37
CA ARG A 71 9.45 -4.00 3.99
C ARG A 71 9.47 -4.23 5.50
N ASN A 72 8.34 -4.07 6.17
CA ASN A 72 8.22 -4.31 7.61
C ASN A 72 8.16 -5.81 7.96
N ALA A 73 7.66 -6.64 7.05
CA ALA A 73 7.50 -8.09 7.24
C ALA A 73 8.58 -8.92 6.55
N ILE A 74 9.61 -8.27 5.96
CA ILE A 74 10.64 -8.97 5.20
C ILE A 74 11.49 -9.85 6.10
N GLN A 75 11.66 -11.10 5.67
CA GLN A 75 12.46 -12.11 6.35
C GLN A 75 13.39 -12.80 5.34
N VAL A 76 14.44 -13.42 5.83
CA VAL A 76 15.42 -14.16 5.03
C VAL A 76 15.74 -15.50 5.69
N GLU A 77 15.96 -16.50 4.86
CA GLU A 77 16.51 -17.79 5.28
C GLU A 77 18.02 -17.71 5.33
N PHE A 78 18.62 -18.10 6.45
CA PHE A 78 20.07 -18.14 6.63
C PHE A 78 20.44 -19.19 7.67
N ASP A 79 21.43 -20.03 7.35
CA ASP A 79 21.95 -21.08 8.23
C ASP A 79 20.86 -22.01 8.81
N GLY A 80 19.83 -22.29 7.99
CA GLY A 80 18.73 -23.21 8.35
C GLY A 80 17.67 -22.60 9.27
N ASP A 81 17.66 -21.28 9.50
CA ASP A 81 16.65 -20.58 10.27
C ASP A 81 16.22 -19.28 9.56
N THR A 82 15.12 -18.70 10.01
CA THR A 82 14.52 -17.49 9.43
C THR A 82 14.88 -16.28 10.28
N PHE A 83 15.35 -15.21 9.64
CA PHE A 83 15.72 -13.96 10.30
C PHE A 83 14.93 -12.79 9.76
N ASP A 84 14.51 -11.90 10.64
CA ASP A 84 13.94 -10.62 10.21
C ASP A 84 14.99 -9.79 9.49
N ALA A 85 14.59 -9.15 8.37
CA ALA A 85 15.42 -8.27 7.57
C ALA A 85 14.82 -6.86 7.43
N ASN A 86 13.85 -6.52 8.28
CA ASN A 86 13.22 -5.19 8.35
C ASN A 86 14.23 -4.13 8.82
N GLU A 87 13.81 -2.87 8.87
CA GLU A 87 14.68 -1.73 9.20
C GLU A 87 15.34 -1.89 10.56
N SER A 88 14.60 -2.29 11.59
CA SER A 88 15.12 -2.48 12.93
C SER A 88 16.16 -3.61 13.00
N ALA A 89 15.91 -4.72 12.28
CA ALA A 89 16.89 -5.81 12.21
C ALA A 89 18.20 -5.38 11.53
N GLN A 90 18.12 -4.56 10.48
CA GLN A 90 19.31 -4.02 9.81
C GLN A 90 20.08 -3.02 10.68
N GLU A 91 19.38 -2.14 11.39
CA GLU A 91 20.01 -1.23 12.36
C GLU A 91 20.73 -2.00 13.46
N ASN A 92 20.11 -3.03 14.02
CA ASN A 92 20.73 -3.91 15.00
C ASN A 92 21.96 -4.61 14.42
N MET A 93 21.88 -5.09 13.17
CA MET A 93 23.03 -5.72 12.51
C MET A 93 24.22 -4.77 12.39
N ILE A 94 24.00 -3.50 12.08
CA ILE A 94 25.07 -2.48 12.05
C ILE A 94 25.75 -2.34 13.42
N VAL A 95 24.97 -2.34 14.50
CA VAL A 95 25.49 -2.27 15.87
C VAL A 95 26.30 -3.50 16.22
N LEU A 96 25.83 -4.69 15.86
CA LEU A 96 26.51 -5.96 16.08
C LEU A 96 27.84 -6.06 15.31
N LEU A 97 27.85 -5.61 14.06
CA LEU A 97 29.10 -5.55 13.26
C LEU A 97 30.15 -4.61 13.88
N LYS A 98 29.70 -3.47 14.47
CA LYS A 98 30.61 -2.57 15.20
C LYS A 98 31.18 -3.20 16.48
N ALA A 99 30.41 -4.10 17.13
CA ALA A 99 30.93 -4.78 18.32
C ALA A 99 32.20 -5.61 18.03
N PHE A 100 32.30 -6.19 16.83
CA PHE A 100 33.55 -6.89 16.41
C PHE A 100 34.73 -5.94 16.26
N ASP A 101 34.52 -4.71 15.81
CA ASP A 101 35.57 -3.70 15.70
C ASP A 101 36.06 -3.24 17.10
N LEU A 102 35.21 -3.42 18.12
CA LEU A 102 35.56 -3.20 19.53
C LEU A 102 36.16 -4.44 20.22
N GLY A 103 36.34 -5.54 19.47
CA GLY A 103 37.02 -6.74 19.96
C GLY A 103 36.10 -7.85 20.48
N ALA A 104 34.78 -7.77 20.23
CA ALA A 104 33.89 -8.88 20.56
C ALA A 104 34.24 -10.11 19.71
N PRO A 105 34.42 -11.31 20.32
CA PRO A 105 34.77 -12.52 19.57
C PRO A 105 33.57 -13.13 18.83
N ALA A 106 32.36 -12.93 19.35
CA ALA A 106 31.10 -13.39 18.79
C ALA A 106 29.96 -12.51 19.31
N VAL A 107 28.83 -12.58 18.65
CA VAL A 107 27.56 -11.89 19.04
C VAL A 107 26.42 -12.88 19.02
N GLN A 108 25.35 -12.55 19.76
CA GLN A 108 24.12 -13.34 19.76
C GLN A 108 23.04 -12.62 18.97
N ILE A 109 22.36 -13.37 18.11
CA ILE A 109 21.24 -12.90 17.30
C ILE A 109 20.07 -13.87 17.52
N ARG A 110 18.88 -13.33 17.76
CA ARG A 110 17.66 -14.12 17.86
C ARG A 110 16.97 -14.16 16.52
N SER A 111 16.63 -15.36 16.05
CA SER A 111 15.88 -15.56 14.81
C SER A 111 14.38 -15.25 14.97
N ALA A 112 13.64 -15.18 13.88
CA ALA A 112 12.19 -15.03 13.88
C ALA A 112 11.48 -16.25 14.50
N THR A 113 12.12 -17.42 14.53
CA THR A 113 11.66 -18.64 15.21
C THR A 113 11.99 -18.67 16.70
N GLU A 114 12.49 -17.56 17.26
CA GLU A 114 12.83 -17.40 18.69
C GLU A 114 14.07 -18.22 19.14
N VAL A 115 14.87 -18.73 18.21
CA VAL A 115 16.13 -19.42 18.49
C VAL A 115 17.27 -18.41 18.60
N THR A 116 18.18 -18.61 19.57
CA THR A 116 19.36 -17.76 19.73
C THR A 116 20.57 -18.41 19.07
N HIS A 117 21.12 -17.72 18.09
CA HIS A 117 22.33 -18.11 17.36
C HIS A 117 23.53 -17.31 17.87
N THR A 118 24.73 -17.94 17.86
CA THR A 118 25.98 -17.27 18.17
C THR A 118 26.81 -17.21 16.91
N PHE A 119 27.05 -16.02 16.40
CA PHE A 119 27.73 -15.78 15.14
C PHE A 119 29.07 -15.08 15.37
N ASP A 120 30.06 -15.48 14.58
CA ASP A 120 31.32 -14.74 14.42
C ASP A 120 31.14 -13.56 13.41
N LYS A 121 32.21 -12.81 13.20
CA LYS A 121 32.19 -11.64 12.31
C LYS A 121 31.81 -12.00 10.88
N ASP A 122 32.38 -13.06 10.34
CA ASP A 122 32.18 -13.44 8.94
C ASP A 122 30.74 -13.91 8.70
N THR A 123 30.20 -14.69 9.60
CA THR A 123 28.77 -15.15 9.55
C THR A 123 27.81 -13.98 9.67
N CYS A 124 28.06 -13.01 10.58
CA CYS A 124 27.28 -11.78 10.68
C CYS A 124 27.32 -10.94 9.39
N GLN A 125 28.47 -10.82 8.74
CA GLN A 125 28.62 -10.12 7.48
C GLN A 125 27.82 -10.81 6.36
N GLN A 126 27.84 -12.14 6.30
CA GLN A 126 27.05 -12.91 5.34
C GLN A 126 25.56 -12.72 5.56
N LEU A 127 25.05 -12.84 6.80
CA LEU A 127 23.65 -12.56 7.10
C LEU A 127 23.25 -11.13 6.73
N SER A 128 24.10 -10.15 7.08
CA SER A 128 23.86 -8.73 6.69
C SER A 128 23.76 -8.54 5.17
N LEU A 129 24.59 -9.25 4.39
CA LEU A 129 24.54 -9.20 2.93
C LEU A 129 23.24 -9.82 2.39
N VAL A 130 22.80 -10.96 2.94
CA VAL A 130 21.53 -11.62 2.55
C VAL A 130 20.35 -10.70 2.87
N MET A 131 20.32 -10.07 4.04
CA MET A 131 19.29 -9.08 4.40
C MET A 131 19.27 -7.90 3.42
N LEU A 132 20.45 -7.35 3.08
CA LEU A 132 20.57 -6.25 2.12
C LEU A 132 20.05 -6.64 0.73
N GLN A 133 20.42 -7.82 0.25
CA GLN A 133 19.99 -8.32 -1.06
C GLN A 133 18.46 -8.48 -1.13
N ALA A 134 17.84 -9.02 -0.09
CA ALA A 134 16.39 -9.17 -0.02
C ALA A 134 15.67 -7.80 -0.08
N VAL A 135 16.18 -6.81 0.64
CA VAL A 135 15.63 -5.44 0.61
C VAL A 135 15.84 -4.77 -0.74
N GLN A 136 17.01 -4.94 -1.36
CA GLN A 136 17.27 -4.40 -2.70
C GLN A 136 16.34 -5.03 -3.76
N ALA A 137 16.07 -6.32 -3.68
CA ALA A 137 15.12 -7.01 -4.56
C ALA A 137 13.71 -6.41 -4.41
N LEU A 138 13.22 -6.21 -3.19
CA LEU A 138 11.92 -5.58 -2.93
C LEU A 138 11.83 -4.16 -3.53
N TYR A 139 12.89 -3.35 -3.39
CA TYR A 139 12.92 -2.02 -3.99
C TYR A 139 12.99 -2.05 -5.52
N ALA A 140 13.70 -3.02 -6.10
CA ALA A 140 13.76 -3.18 -7.56
C ALA A 140 12.38 -3.49 -8.14
N GLU A 141 11.63 -4.41 -7.52
CA GLU A 141 10.23 -4.69 -7.89
C GLU A 141 9.34 -3.43 -7.80
N TYR A 142 9.45 -2.68 -6.70
CA TYR A 142 8.70 -1.45 -6.51
C TYR A 142 9.00 -0.41 -7.60
N TRP A 143 10.26 -0.22 -7.95
CA TRP A 143 10.67 0.73 -8.99
C TRP A 143 10.18 0.30 -10.37
N GLU A 144 10.20 -0.99 -10.66
CA GLU A 144 9.63 -1.52 -11.91
C GLU A 144 8.13 -1.23 -12.00
N LEU A 145 7.37 -1.52 -10.94
CA LEU A 145 5.94 -1.21 -10.90
C LEU A 145 5.66 0.28 -11.06
N LYS A 146 6.45 1.15 -10.44
CA LYS A 146 6.35 2.61 -10.64
C LYS A 146 6.62 3.03 -12.07
N ASN A 147 7.62 2.44 -12.72
CA ASN A 147 7.94 2.76 -14.11
C ASN A 147 6.80 2.31 -15.04
N ARG A 148 6.23 1.12 -14.80
CA ARG A 148 5.06 0.63 -15.53
C ARG A 148 3.85 1.54 -15.32
N LEU A 149 3.59 1.96 -14.07
CA LEU A 149 2.51 2.89 -13.74
C LEU A 149 2.65 4.24 -14.46
N ALA A 150 3.87 4.78 -14.52
CA ALA A 150 4.14 6.03 -15.21
C ALA A 150 3.96 5.94 -16.75
N ALA A 151 4.08 4.75 -17.32
CA ALA A 151 3.90 4.49 -18.75
C ALA A 151 2.44 4.19 -19.14
N CYS A 152 1.51 4.05 -18.19
CA CYS A 152 0.09 3.80 -18.49
C CYS A 152 -0.54 5.02 -19.18
N GLU A 153 -1.27 4.78 -20.24
CA GLU A 153 -2.01 5.79 -21.02
C GLU A 153 -3.51 5.76 -20.74
N THR A 154 -4.01 4.69 -20.11
CA THR A 154 -5.42 4.47 -19.79
C THR A 154 -5.64 4.08 -18.32
N ILE A 155 -6.84 4.37 -17.80
CA ILE A 155 -7.23 3.96 -16.43
C ILE A 155 -7.24 2.44 -16.32
N ALA A 156 -7.69 1.72 -17.34
CA ALA A 156 -7.70 0.26 -17.35
C ALA A 156 -6.29 -0.35 -17.20
N GLU A 157 -5.28 0.25 -17.85
CA GLU A 157 -3.88 -0.15 -17.67
C GLU A 157 -3.39 0.12 -16.25
N VAL A 158 -3.75 1.25 -15.65
CA VAL A 158 -3.43 1.58 -14.25
C VAL A 158 -4.04 0.56 -13.30
N GLU A 159 -5.31 0.21 -13.48
CA GLU A 159 -6.02 -0.77 -12.65
C GLU A 159 -5.44 -2.19 -12.78
N ALA A 160 -4.91 -2.53 -13.94
CA ALA A 160 -4.27 -3.82 -14.20
C ALA A 160 -2.90 -3.97 -13.51
N ILE A 161 -2.30 -2.87 -13.01
CA ILE A 161 -1.05 -2.97 -12.26
C ILE A 161 -1.32 -3.56 -10.89
N ALA A 162 -0.71 -4.71 -10.63
CA ALA A 162 -0.72 -5.35 -9.32
C ALA A 162 0.70 -5.73 -8.91
N TRP A 163 0.94 -5.77 -7.61
CA TRP A 163 2.17 -6.36 -7.09
C TRP A 163 2.05 -7.89 -7.23
N PRO A 164 3.06 -8.58 -7.77
CA PRO A 164 3.02 -10.03 -7.87
C PRO A 164 2.82 -10.67 -6.49
N GLU A 165 1.98 -11.70 -6.41
CA GLU A 165 1.88 -12.49 -5.19
C GLU A 165 3.20 -13.25 -4.97
N ALA A 166 3.63 -13.38 -3.70
CA ALA A 166 4.85 -14.11 -3.38
C ALA A 166 4.63 -15.59 -3.71
N GLY A 167 5.28 -16.09 -4.77
CA GLY A 167 5.24 -17.52 -5.12
C GLY A 167 4.83 -17.88 -6.54
N GLU A 168 4.67 -16.91 -7.46
CA GLU A 168 4.57 -17.19 -8.92
C GLU A 168 5.92 -17.06 -9.62
#